data_bf91f286a65af185b595b21962d7db6d
#
_entry.id   bf91f286a65af185b595b21962d7db6d
#
_cell.length_a   1.000
_cell.length_b   1.000
_cell.length_c   1.000
_cell.angle_alpha   90.00
_cell.angle_beta   90.00
_cell.angle_gamma   90.00
#
_symmetry.space_group_name_H-M   'P 1'
#
loop_
_entity.id
_entity.type
_entity.pdbx_description
1 polymer ?
#
loop_
_entity_poly.entity_id
_entity_poly.type
_entity_poly.pdbx_seq_one_letter_code
_entity_poly.pdbx_strand_id
1 'polypeptide(L)'
;NRDVAYVPIQPIIEGFASPSDVIAGYDGLIYVVDEGTEQIISLDQAGREQGRAEIPGVTKIAMDRRLNILAIGTFDTTINDQSYTLAALYRLNLNTTGGFGIGSMEIIDKLIHPYYFKSSFTSVDAEVRFTGIDVMADNTYYITRTGPRDNPNQVGGSDDGILLFNQNDDYISNVFVTTGVGFFRDYFKTPVSITTYAKPPQSNSVDESANFFVAMADPTVPIKVQGIEFNESEFGSSYNVQLLNFTDTSEANDFLYRPGRFITPTDITLTGDGTNFLFVLDAETDSLYQFTTTGREGVNPPPGSSEKKNIIASFGGRGQEATQFNNPSAVAYLDKIVYVTDRGNGRLLRFKLTTDFE
;
A
#
# COMPACT_ATOMS: atom_id res chain seq x y z
N ASN A 1 5.94 24.83 25.22
CA ASN A 1 5.63 23.50 24.68
C ASN A 1 4.98 23.69 23.33
N ARG A 2 5.71 23.41 22.24
CA ARG A 2 5.07 23.27 20.93
C ARG A 2 4.35 21.94 20.92
N ASP A 3 3.06 21.95 20.71
CA ASP A 3 2.30 20.74 20.51
C ASP A 3 2.81 19.99 19.26
N VAL A 4 3.10 18.72 19.40
CA VAL A 4 3.53 17.87 18.29
C VAL A 4 2.27 17.44 17.54
N ALA A 5 2.10 17.96 16.32
CA ALA A 5 0.95 17.68 15.48
C ALA A 5 1.30 17.83 14.00
N TYR A 6 0.52 17.20 13.14
CA TYR A 6 0.60 17.41 11.70
C TYR A 6 -0.06 18.72 11.31
N VAL A 7 0.63 19.48 10.49
CA VAL A 7 0.16 20.77 9.96
C VAL A 7 -0.02 20.64 8.44
N PRO A 8 -1.18 21.05 7.90
CA PRO A 8 -1.41 21.02 6.46
C PRO A 8 -0.47 21.98 5.72
N ILE A 9 -0.01 21.54 4.54
CA ILE A 9 0.85 22.32 3.64
C ILE A 9 0.00 22.83 2.48
N GLN A 10 0.08 24.12 2.21
CA GLN A 10 -0.58 24.75 1.06
C GLN A 10 0.32 24.68 -0.19
N PRO A 11 -0.26 24.65 -1.41
CA PRO A 11 -1.69 24.58 -1.67
C PRO A 11 -2.26 23.18 -1.51
N ILE A 12 -3.57 23.06 -1.26
CA ILE A 12 -4.31 21.80 -1.41
C ILE A 12 -4.45 21.54 -2.91
N ILE A 13 -4.16 20.31 -3.34
CA ILE A 13 -4.22 19.94 -4.76
C ILE A 13 -5.58 19.31 -5.04
N GLU A 14 -6.39 20.00 -5.83
CA GLU A 14 -7.78 19.64 -6.12
C GLU A 14 -7.97 19.20 -7.57
N GLY A 15 -9.19 18.80 -7.94
CA GLY A 15 -9.56 18.49 -9.32
C GLY A 15 -9.49 17.02 -9.69
N PHE A 16 -9.32 16.13 -8.72
CA PHE A 16 -9.43 14.68 -8.96
C PHE A 16 -10.90 14.24 -8.94
N ALA A 17 -11.25 13.33 -9.84
CA ALA A 17 -12.61 12.77 -9.87
C ALA A 17 -12.82 11.74 -8.75
N SER A 18 -11.89 10.80 -8.59
CA SER A 18 -11.92 9.77 -7.55
C SER A 18 -10.49 9.27 -7.31
N PRO A 19 -9.66 10.00 -6.57
CA PRO A 19 -8.28 9.58 -6.33
C PRO A 19 -8.27 8.32 -5.45
N SER A 20 -7.55 7.30 -5.90
CA SER A 20 -7.54 5.96 -5.30
C SER A 20 -6.21 5.53 -4.73
N ASP A 21 -5.11 6.16 -5.16
CA ASP A 21 -3.78 5.83 -4.66
C ASP A 21 -2.84 7.03 -4.72
N VAL A 22 -1.83 7.00 -3.87
CA VAL A 22 -0.68 7.90 -3.91
C VAL A 22 0.55 7.15 -3.44
N ILE A 23 1.65 7.30 -4.18
CA ILE A 23 2.96 6.75 -3.81
C ILE A 23 4.05 7.79 -3.97
N ALA A 24 5.14 7.60 -3.23
CA ALA A 24 6.40 8.28 -3.45
C ALA A 24 7.28 7.47 -4.40
N GLY A 25 7.85 8.12 -5.40
CA GLY A 25 8.75 7.48 -6.36
C GLY A 25 10.21 7.58 -5.94
N TYR A 26 11.04 6.65 -6.41
CA TYR A 26 12.50 6.70 -6.26
C TYR A 26 13.14 7.85 -7.08
N ASP A 27 12.37 8.45 -7.98
CA ASP A 27 12.73 9.65 -8.74
C ASP A 27 12.41 10.96 -7.99
N GLY A 28 11.90 10.86 -6.76
CA GLY A 28 11.51 12.02 -5.95
C GLY A 28 10.18 12.65 -6.33
N LEU A 29 9.44 12.06 -7.27
CA LEU A 29 8.10 12.49 -7.64
C LEU A 29 7.03 11.80 -6.80
N ILE A 30 5.85 12.38 -6.79
CA ILE A 30 4.66 11.82 -6.18
C ILE A 30 3.71 11.41 -7.31
N TYR A 31 3.20 10.19 -7.23
CA TYR A 31 2.30 9.64 -8.25
C TYR A 31 0.92 9.43 -7.61
N VAL A 32 -0.09 9.97 -8.25
CA VAL A 32 -1.49 9.84 -7.83
C VAL A 32 -2.25 9.07 -8.89
N VAL A 33 -3.06 8.11 -8.45
CA VAL A 33 -4.03 7.45 -9.32
C VAL A 33 -5.38 8.12 -9.16
N ASP A 34 -5.95 8.58 -10.25
CA ASP A 34 -7.35 9.01 -10.33
C ASP A 34 -8.14 7.92 -11.07
N GLU A 35 -8.79 7.03 -10.32
CA GLU A 35 -9.56 5.95 -10.91
C GLU A 35 -10.80 6.46 -11.67
N GLY A 36 -11.31 7.63 -11.31
CA GLY A 36 -12.45 8.24 -11.99
C GLY A 36 -12.13 8.64 -13.43
N THR A 37 -10.88 8.94 -13.75
CA THR A 37 -10.40 9.25 -15.10
C THR A 37 -9.48 8.18 -15.67
N GLU A 38 -9.25 7.09 -14.94
CA GLU A 38 -8.33 6.01 -15.32
C GLU A 38 -6.91 6.52 -15.63
N GLN A 39 -6.42 7.46 -14.83
CA GLN A 39 -5.13 8.11 -15.05
C GLN A 39 -4.18 7.96 -13.88
N ILE A 40 -2.88 7.90 -14.21
CA ILE A 40 -1.77 8.08 -13.27
C ILE A 40 -1.19 9.47 -13.55
N ILE A 41 -1.06 10.27 -12.50
CA ILE A 41 -0.61 11.66 -12.58
C ILE A 41 0.66 11.79 -11.73
N SER A 42 1.74 12.26 -12.33
CA SER A 42 2.96 12.57 -11.58
C SER A 42 2.99 14.03 -11.17
N LEU A 43 3.40 14.27 -9.91
CA LEU A 43 3.53 15.58 -9.31
C LEU A 43 4.94 15.73 -8.74
N ASP A 44 5.47 16.94 -8.73
CA ASP A 44 6.61 17.24 -7.88
C ASP A 44 6.16 17.36 -6.40
N GLN A 45 7.09 17.51 -5.48
CA GLN A 45 6.76 17.59 -4.05
C GLN A 45 5.98 18.85 -3.69
N ALA A 46 6.00 19.88 -4.54
CA ALA A 46 5.17 21.08 -4.38
C ALA A 46 3.75 20.91 -4.93
N GLY A 47 3.44 19.78 -5.54
CA GLY A 47 2.12 19.45 -6.09
C GLY A 47 1.92 19.89 -7.54
N ARG A 48 2.99 20.28 -8.25
CA ARG A 48 2.89 20.66 -9.67
C ARG A 48 2.92 19.43 -10.56
N GLU A 49 1.96 19.33 -11.48
CA GLU A 49 1.88 18.21 -12.42
C GLU A 49 3.09 18.17 -13.35
N GLN A 50 3.67 16.97 -13.49
CA GLN A 50 4.80 16.70 -14.36
C GLN A 50 4.39 15.89 -15.59
N GLY A 51 3.31 15.13 -15.51
CA GLY A 51 2.80 14.32 -16.59
C GLY A 51 1.65 13.42 -16.15
N ARG A 52 1.02 12.76 -17.12
CA ARG A 52 -0.05 11.79 -16.90
C ARG A 52 -0.12 10.74 -17.97
N ALA A 53 -0.72 9.61 -17.65
CA ALA A 53 -0.98 8.53 -18.59
C ALA A 53 -2.28 7.81 -18.24
N GLU A 54 -2.95 7.26 -19.25
CA GLU A 54 -4.14 6.41 -19.06
C GLU A 54 -3.74 4.95 -18.98
N ILE A 55 -4.29 4.24 -18.00
CA ILE A 55 -4.20 2.79 -17.85
C ILE A 55 -5.60 2.25 -17.58
N PRO A 56 -6.08 1.24 -18.32
CA PRO A 56 -7.42 0.71 -18.15
C PRO A 56 -7.68 0.23 -16.73
N GLY A 57 -8.74 0.76 -16.10
CA GLY A 57 -9.19 0.36 -14.78
C GLY A 57 -8.19 0.56 -13.64
N VAL A 58 -7.21 1.45 -13.81
CA VAL A 58 -6.14 1.63 -12.80
C VAL A 58 -6.70 2.04 -11.45
N THR A 59 -6.21 1.37 -10.40
CA THR A 59 -6.62 1.63 -9.01
C THR A 59 -5.45 1.83 -8.05
N LYS A 60 -4.41 1.02 -8.19
CA LYS A 60 -3.24 1.01 -7.30
C LYS A 60 -1.97 0.89 -8.10
N ILE A 61 -0.90 1.48 -7.59
CA ILE A 61 0.42 1.45 -8.24
C ILE A 61 1.52 1.19 -7.23
N ALA A 62 2.66 0.76 -7.74
CA ALA A 62 3.94 0.73 -7.03
C ALA A 62 5.06 1.05 -8.01
N MET A 63 6.21 1.49 -7.49
CA MET A 63 7.40 1.71 -8.32
C MET A 63 8.50 0.75 -7.90
N ASP A 64 9.14 0.11 -8.87
CA ASP A 64 10.35 -0.66 -8.61
C ASP A 64 11.60 0.24 -8.64
N ARG A 65 12.75 -0.30 -8.25
CA ARG A 65 14.00 0.47 -8.19
C ARG A 65 14.63 0.71 -9.56
N ARG A 66 14.08 0.07 -10.61
CA ARG A 66 14.42 0.35 -12.01
C ARG A 66 13.61 1.50 -12.60
N LEU A 67 12.80 2.17 -11.78
CA LEU A 67 11.88 3.25 -12.16
C LEU A 67 10.78 2.79 -13.13
N ASN A 68 10.36 1.53 -13.01
CA ASN A 68 9.14 1.07 -13.62
C ASN A 68 7.97 1.26 -12.66
N ILE A 69 6.82 1.69 -13.17
CA ILE A 69 5.57 1.66 -12.41
C ILE A 69 4.85 0.36 -12.72
N LEU A 70 4.45 -0.33 -11.66
CA LEU A 70 3.56 -1.48 -11.71
C LEU A 70 2.16 -1.01 -11.37
N ALA A 71 1.24 -1.07 -12.33
CA ALA A 71 -0.10 -0.52 -12.20
C ALA A 71 -1.14 -1.64 -12.19
N ILE A 72 -1.86 -1.77 -11.09
CA ILE A 72 -3.04 -2.62 -11.02
C ILE A 72 -4.16 -1.95 -11.79
N GLY A 73 -4.70 -2.67 -12.75
CA GLY A 73 -5.82 -2.24 -13.57
C GLY A 73 -6.68 -3.41 -13.98
N THR A 74 -7.33 -3.28 -15.11
CA THR A 74 -8.21 -4.30 -15.68
C THR A 74 -7.90 -4.53 -17.16
N PHE A 75 -8.32 -5.68 -17.64
CA PHE A 75 -8.21 -6.06 -19.05
C PHE A 75 -9.56 -6.58 -19.52
N ASP A 76 -10.16 -5.89 -20.50
CA ASP A 76 -11.42 -6.30 -21.10
C ASP A 76 -11.14 -7.28 -22.24
N THR A 77 -11.88 -8.38 -22.25
CA THR A 77 -11.74 -9.42 -23.27
C THR A 77 -13.06 -10.10 -23.56
N THR A 78 -13.14 -10.78 -24.69
CA THR A 78 -14.29 -11.60 -25.07
C THR A 78 -13.85 -13.06 -25.17
N ILE A 79 -14.54 -13.93 -24.43
CA ILE A 79 -14.28 -15.37 -24.39
C ILE A 79 -15.62 -16.09 -24.64
N ASN A 80 -15.69 -16.94 -25.66
CA ASN A 80 -16.92 -17.64 -26.07
C ASN A 80 -18.13 -16.69 -26.22
N ASP A 81 -17.93 -15.58 -26.94
CA ASP A 81 -18.93 -14.55 -27.22
C ASP A 81 -19.46 -13.79 -25.98
N GLN A 82 -18.83 -13.95 -24.82
CA GLN A 82 -19.13 -13.19 -23.59
C GLN A 82 -18.00 -12.23 -23.27
N SER A 83 -18.36 -11.02 -22.84
CA SER A 83 -17.42 -9.99 -22.42
C SER A 83 -17.08 -10.13 -20.94
N TYR A 84 -15.79 -10.05 -20.62
CA TYR A 84 -15.27 -10.13 -19.25
C TYR A 84 -14.28 -9.01 -18.98
N THR A 85 -14.28 -8.55 -17.75
CA THR A 85 -13.26 -7.63 -17.23
C THR A 85 -12.40 -8.41 -16.23
N LEU A 86 -11.14 -8.63 -16.59
CA LEU A 86 -10.19 -9.42 -15.81
C LEU A 86 -9.23 -8.53 -15.02
N ALA A 87 -8.78 -9.00 -13.87
CA ALA A 87 -7.73 -8.34 -13.11
C ALA A 87 -6.42 -8.36 -13.89
N ALA A 88 -5.72 -7.23 -13.94
CA ALA A 88 -4.49 -7.09 -14.69
C ALA A 88 -3.45 -6.25 -13.93
N LEU A 89 -2.18 -6.49 -14.26
CA LEU A 89 -1.05 -5.66 -13.90
C LEU A 89 -0.37 -5.19 -15.18
N TYR A 90 -0.06 -3.90 -15.25
CA TYR A 90 0.69 -3.30 -16.35
C TYR A 90 2.05 -2.82 -15.84
N ARG A 91 3.12 -3.20 -16.51
CA ARG A 91 4.47 -2.69 -16.26
C ARG A 91 4.76 -1.53 -17.18
N LEU A 92 5.03 -0.37 -16.59
CA LEU A 92 5.27 0.88 -17.32
C LEU A 92 6.73 1.25 -17.21
N ASN A 93 7.42 1.34 -18.36
CA ASN A 93 8.77 1.87 -18.43
C ASN A 93 8.70 3.39 -18.55
N LEU A 94 9.28 4.10 -17.57
CA LEU A 94 9.33 5.57 -17.56
C LEU A 94 10.53 6.15 -18.31
N ASN A 95 11.52 5.34 -18.64
CA ASN A 95 12.73 5.76 -19.34
C ASN A 95 12.70 5.21 -20.77
N THR A 96 12.10 5.97 -21.67
CA THR A 96 11.90 5.57 -23.08
C THR A 96 12.71 6.44 -24.01
N THR A 97 12.75 6.08 -25.29
CA THR A 97 13.37 6.92 -26.35
C THR A 97 12.63 8.25 -26.54
N GLY A 98 11.36 8.34 -26.15
CA GLY A 98 10.56 9.56 -26.19
C GLY A 98 10.82 10.52 -25.02
N GLY A 99 11.58 10.11 -24.00
CA GLY A 99 11.89 10.91 -22.84
C GLY A 99 11.73 10.14 -21.53
N PHE A 100 11.86 10.87 -20.43
CA PHE A 100 11.66 10.35 -19.08
C PHE A 100 10.33 10.83 -18.52
N GLY A 101 9.64 9.95 -17.79
CA GLY A 101 8.44 10.26 -17.01
C GLY A 101 7.19 9.54 -17.50
N ILE A 102 6.11 9.71 -16.74
CA ILE A 102 4.86 9.01 -17.00
C ILE A 102 4.20 9.43 -18.32
N GLY A 103 4.38 10.67 -18.75
CA GLY A 103 3.84 11.18 -20.01
C GLY A 103 4.43 10.55 -21.26
N SER A 104 5.63 9.96 -21.16
CA SER A 104 6.32 9.27 -22.26
C SER A 104 6.42 7.76 -22.04
N MET A 105 5.70 7.21 -21.05
CA MET A 105 5.81 5.81 -20.67
C MET A 105 5.44 4.86 -21.80
N GLU A 106 5.99 3.65 -21.74
CA GLU A 106 5.60 2.52 -22.59
C GLU A 106 5.19 1.35 -21.71
N ILE A 107 4.08 0.69 -22.06
CA ILE A 107 3.68 -0.57 -21.45
C ILE A 107 4.59 -1.66 -22.02
N ILE A 108 5.45 -2.22 -21.15
CA ILE A 108 6.43 -3.23 -21.59
C ILE A 108 6.02 -4.66 -21.21
N ASP A 109 5.06 -4.81 -20.31
CA ASP A 109 4.53 -6.12 -19.93
C ASP A 109 3.11 -5.99 -19.37
N LYS A 110 2.35 -7.09 -19.51
CA LYS A 110 0.99 -7.25 -18.97
C LYS A 110 0.88 -8.60 -18.30
N LEU A 111 0.33 -8.59 -17.09
CA LEU A 111 0.04 -9.79 -16.34
C LEU A 111 -1.48 -9.83 -16.14
N ILE A 112 -2.13 -10.84 -16.73
CA ILE A 112 -3.60 -10.92 -16.74
C ILE A 112 -4.04 -12.18 -16.00
N HIS A 113 -4.95 -12.03 -15.03
CA HIS A 113 -5.56 -13.18 -14.38
C HIS A 113 -6.52 -13.91 -15.34
N PRO A 114 -6.43 -15.24 -15.48
CA PRO A 114 -5.59 -16.19 -14.74
C PRO A 114 -4.29 -16.59 -15.47
N TYR A 115 -3.95 -15.93 -16.56
CA TYR A 115 -2.97 -16.42 -17.55
C TYR A 115 -1.51 -16.40 -17.07
N TYR A 116 -1.23 -15.79 -15.92
CA TYR A 116 0.11 -15.85 -15.32
C TYR A 116 0.43 -17.21 -14.69
N PHE A 117 -0.57 -18.04 -14.38
CA PHE A 117 -0.35 -19.35 -13.76
C PHE A 117 -1.06 -20.52 -14.44
N LYS A 118 -2.02 -20.27 -15.33
CA LYS A 118 -2.72 -21.32 -16.09
C LYS A 118 -3.15 -20.78 -17.46
N SER A 119 -3.38 -21.70 -18.40
CA SER A 119 -3.80 -21.37 -19.77
C SER A 119 -5.32 -21.38 -19.98
N SER A 120 -6.08 -21.91 -19.02
CA SER A 120 -7.54 -22.05 -19.11
C SER A 120 -8.25 -20.99 -18.29
N PHE A 121 -9.35 -20.49 -18.84
CA PHE A 121 -10.25 -19.57 -18.17
C PHE A 121 -11.48 -20.30 -17.65
N THR A 122 -11.96 -19.90 -16.48
CA THR A 122 -13.28 -20.25 -15.95
C THR A 122 -14.04 -18.98 -15.55
N SER A 123 -15.37 -19.05 -15.48
CA SER A 123 -16.17 -17.84 -15.19
C SER A 123 -15.85 -17.21 -13.82
N VAL A 124 -15.38 -17.99 -12.86
CA VAL A 124 -14.96 -17.48 -11.53
C VAL A 124 -13.71 -16.60 -11.59
N ASP A 125 -12.89 -16.75 -12.62
CA ASP A 125 -11.71 -15.90 -12.79
C ASP A 125 -12.04 -14.43 -13.01
N ALA A 126 -13.23 -14.13 -13.55
CA ALA A 126 -13.71 -12.77 -13.72
C ALA A 126 -14.10 -12.08 -12.41
N GLU A 127 -14.25 -12.83 -11.32
CA GLU A 127 -14.57 -12.30 -9.99
C GLU A 127 -13.32 -11.93 -9.19
N VAL A 128 -12.13 -12.30 -9.67
CA VAL A 128 -10.85 -11.97 -9.03
C VAL A 128 -10.51 -10.50 -9.27
N ARG A 129 -10.04 -9.85 -8.19
CA ARG A 129 -9.50 -8.48 -8.25
C ARG A 129 -8.16 -8.40 -7.57
N PHE A 130 -7.26 -7.60 -8.12
CA PHE A 130 -6.02 -7.20 -7.47
C PHE A 130 -6.30 -5.92 -6.67
N THR A 131 -5.89 -5.88 -5.42
CA THR A 131 -6.32 -4.83 -4.47
C THR A 131 -5.18 -4.01 -3.90
N GLY A 132 -3.94 -4.49 -3.98
CA GLY A 132 -2.78 -3.81 -3.48
C GLY A 132 -1.50 -4.39 -4.06
N ILE A 133 -0.44 -3.60 -4.04
CA ILE A 133 0.87 -3.99 -4.58
C ILE A 133 1.96 -3.22 -3.86
N ASP A 134 3.08 -3.88 -3.58
CA ASP A 134 4.31 -3.22 -3.20
C ASP A 134 5.54 -4.03 -3.59
N VAL A 135 6.65 -3.33 -3.80
CA VAL A 135 7.88 -3.86 -4.38
C VAL A 135 8.96 -3.94 -3.32
N MET A 136 9.72 -5.03 -3.32
CA MET A 136 10.89 -5.22 -2.46
C MET A 136 12.17 -4.64 -3.09
N ALA A 137 13.25 -4.61 -2.33
CA ALA A 137 14.52 -4.01 -2.74
C ALA A 137 15.15 -4.67 -3.97
N ASP A 138 14.91 -5.96 -4.18
CA ASP A 138 15.38 -6.73 -5.34
C ASP A 138 14.43 -6.67 -6.55
N ASN A 139 13.40 -5.80 -6.50
CA ASN A 139 12.36 -5.63 -7.50
C ASN A 139 11.38 -6.82 -7.62
N THR A 140 11.44 -7.80 -6.75
CA THR A 140 10.34 -8.74 -6.55
C THR A 140 9.17 -8.03 -5.86
N TYR A 141 7.96 -8.52 -5.99
CA TYR A 141 6.82 -7.80 -5.49
C TYR A 141 5.68 -8.71 -5.03
N TYR A 142 4.86 -8.16 -4.15
CA TYR A 142 3.64 -8.77 -3.66
C TYR A 142 2.42 -8.09 -4.29
N ILE A 143 1.42 -8.90 -4.65
CA ILE A 143 0.08 -8.43 -5.01
C ILE A 143 -0.92 -9.02 -4.02
N THR A 144 -1.77 -8.19 -3.43
CA THR A 144 -2.94 -8.67 -2.69
C THR A 144 -4.10 -8.87 -3.64
N ARG A 145 -4.86 -9.93 -3.41
CA ARG A 145 -6.02 -10.26 -4.24
C ARG A 145 -7.24 -10.61 -3.40
N THR A 146 -8.42 -10.41 -3.98
CA THR A 146 -9.71 -10.91 -3.49
C THR A 146 -10.40 -11.72 -4.58
N GLY A 147 -11.31 -12.58 -4.17
CA GLY A 147 -12.14 -13.35 -5.08
C GLY A 147 -12.02 -14.85 -4.84
N PRO A 148 -12.83 -15.63 -5.57
CA PRO A 148 -12.90 -17.07 -5.36
C PRO A 148 -11.61 -17.75 -5.80
N ARG A 149 -11.43 -18.95 -5.23
CA ARG A 149 -10.41 -19.87 -5.66
C ARG A 149 -10.72 -20.39 -7.04
N ASP A 150 -9.69 -20.54 -7.85
CA ASP A 150 -9.81 -21.08 -9.19
C ASP A 150 -10.41 -22.50 -9.21
N ASN A 151 -9.92 -23.35 -8.32
CA ASN A 151 -10.43 -24.71 -8.17
C ASN A 151 -10.60 -25.03 -6.67
N PRO A 152 -11.83 -25.19 -6.18
CA PRO A 152 -12.08 -25.42 -4.75
C PRO A 152 -11.51 -26.74 -4.25
N ASN A 153 -11.23 -27.69 -5.14
CA ASN A 153 -10.62 -28.96 -4.79
C ASN A 153 -9.09 -28.95 -4.85
N GLN A 154 -8.51 -27.88 -5.33
CA GLN A 154 -7.06 -27.76 -5.44
C GLN A 154 -6.45 -27.33 -4.10
N VAL A 155 -5.59 -28.18 -3.56
CA VAL A 155 -4.81 -27.82 -2.38
C VAL A 155 -3.84 -26.70 -2.77
N GLY A 156 -3.89 -25.58 -2.04
CA GLY A 156 -3.00 -24.46 -2.29
C GLY A 156 -3.49 -23.43 -3.33
N GLY A 157 -4.72 -23.53 -3.83
CA GLY A 157 -5.31 -22.48 -4.66
C GLY A 157 -5.56 -21.19 -3.85
N SER A 158 -5.55 -20.05 -4.52
CA SER A 158 -5.73 -18.76 -3.88
C SER A 158 -7.20 -18.36 -3.83
N ASP A 159 -7.71 -18.20 -2.62
CA ASP A 159 -8.86 -17.34 -2.33
C ASP A 159 -8.33 -15.91 -2.15
N ASP A 160 -8.97 -15.09 -1.30
CA ASP A 160 -8.32 -13.88 -0.82
C ASP A 160 -6.90 -14.23 -0.36
N GLY A 161 -5.93 -13.46 -0.79
CA GLY A 161 -4.54 -13.81 -0.49
C GLY A 161 -3.51 -12.81 -0.99
N ILE A 162 -2.27 -13.23 -0.88
CA ILE A 162 -1.11 -12.48 -1.34
C ILE A 162 -0.32 -13.36 -2.30
N LEU A 163 0.01 -12.81 -3.47
CA LEU A 163 0.80 -13.46 -4.52
C LEU A 163 2.20 -12.86 -4.56
N LEU A 164 3.20 -13.70 -4.79
CA LEU A 164 4.59 -13.29 -4.96
C LEU A 164 5.01 -13.45 -6.43
N PHE A 165 5.59 -12.38 -6.99
CA PHE A 165 6.15 -12.34 -8.34
C PHE A 165 7.62 -11.93 -8.31
N ASN A 166 8.38 -12.43 -9.28
CA ASN A 166 9.76 -11.96 -9.45
C ASN A 166 9.81 -10.65 -10.28
N GLN A 167 11.01 -10.11 -10.44
CA GLN A 167 11.25 -8.85 -11.17
C GLN A 167 10.95 -8.93 -12.68
N ASN A 168 10.71 -10.12 -13.22
CA ASN A 168 10.35 -10.37 -14.60
C ASN A 168 8.85 -10.67 -14.78
N ASP A 169 8.05 -10.43 -13.75
CA ASP A 169 6.61 -10.68 -13.72
C ASP A 169 6.22 -12.17 -13.76
N ASP A 170 7.14 -13.05 -13.42
CA ASP A 170 6.83 -14.47 -13.26
C ASP A 170 6.23 -14.75 -11.89
N TYR A 171 5.13 -15.48 -11.87
CA TYR A 171 4.51 -15.96 -10.65
C TYR A 171 5.42 -16.97 -9.94
N ILE A 172 5.68 -16.74 -8.65
CA ILE A 172 6.51 -17.62 -7.82
C ILE A 172 5.62 -18.50 -6.95
N SER A 173 4.79 -17.89 -6.11
CA SER A 173 3.97 -18.63 -5.15
C SER A 173 2.89 -17.74 -4.52
N ASN A 174 1.98 -18.38 -3.80
CA ASN A 174 1.15 -17.70 -2.81
C ASN A 174 1.92 -17.55 -1.49
N VAL A 175 1.60 -16.52 -0.74
CA VAL A 175 2.11 -16.33 0.61
C VAL A 175 1.20 -17.07 1.59
N PHE A 176 1.71 -18.12 2.22
CA PHE A 176 1.00 -18.86 3.25
C PHE A 176 1.61 -18.57 4.61
N VAL A 177 0.76 -18.21 5.56
CA VAL A 177 1.18 -17.99 6.95
C VAL A 177 1.19 -19.31 7.68
N THR A 178 2.27 -19.60 8.41
CA THR A 178 2.41 -20.79 9.27
C THR A 178 2.27 -20.43 10.73
N THR A 179 1.74 -21.34 11.52
CA THR A 179 1.59 -21.18 12.99
C THR A 179 2.24 -22.31 13.78
N GLY A 180 3.22 -23.00 13.20
CA GLY A 180 3.89 -24.12 13.85
C GLY A 180 3.16 -25.47 13.76
N VAL A 181 1.90 -25.48 13.37
CA VAL A 181 1.10 -26.70 13.16
C VAL A 181 0.65 -26.92 11.72
N GLY A 182 1.01 -26.00 10.82
CA GLY A 182 0.71 -26.09 9.39
C GLY A 182 0.50 -24.73 8.73
N PHE A 183 0.15 -24.78 7.45
CA PHE A 183 -0.12 -23.60 6.64
C PHE A 183 -1.58 -23.20 6.79
N PHE A 184 -1.81 -21.90 7.04
CA PHE A 184 -3.15 -21.31 6.99
C PHE A 184 -3.42 -20.76 5.59
N ARG A 185 -4.34 -21.42 4.91
CA ARG A 185 -4.73 -21.10 3.56
C ARG A 185 -5.55 -19.83 3.46
N ASP A 186 -6.50 -19.65 4.37
CA ASP A 186 -7.46 -18.55 4.37
C ASP A 186 -7.10 -17.51 5.43
N TYR A 187 -5.82 -17.29 5.65
CA TYR A 187 -5.36 -16.36 6.67
C TYR A 187 -5.70 -14.91 6.33
N PHE A 188 -5.42 -14.50 5.09
CA PHE A 188 -5.72 -13.15 4.61
C PHE A 188 -7.15 -13.08 4.13
N LYS A 189 -7.93 -12.15 4.69
CA LYS A 189 -9.33 -11.93 4.33
C LYS A 189 -9.52 -10.49 3.92
N THR A 190 -10.00 -10.27 2.70
CA THR A 190 -10.18 -8.96 2.09
C THR A 190 -8.94 -8.08 2.26
N PRO A 191 -7.76 -8.53 1.84
CA PRO A 191 -6.57 -7.71 1.89
C PRO A 191 -6.73 -6.56 0.91
N VAL A 192 -6.41 -5.33 1.34
CA VAL A 192 -6.64 -4.10 0.57
C VAL A 192 -5.38 -3.29 0.35
N SER A 193 -4.36 -3.50 1.16
CA SER A 193 -3.09 -2.79 1.06
C SER A 193 -1.95 -3.61 1.63
N ILE A 194 -0.76 -3.39 1.09
CA ILE A 194 0.48 -4.03 1.51
C ILE A 194 1.61 -3.00 1.41
N THR A 195 2.53 -3.02 2.36
CA THR A 195 3.71 -2.15 2.37
C THR A 195 4.95 -2.93 2.77
N THR A 196 5.99 -2.84 1.96
CA THR A 196 7.30 -3.43 2.21
C THR A 196 8.23 -2.42 2.88
N TYR A 197 9.39 -2.89 3.34
CA TYR A 197 10.41 -2.02 3.92
C TYR A 197 11.25 -1.26 2.89
N ALA A 198 11.13 -1.60 1.60
CA ALA A 198 11.80 -0.91 0.51
C ALA A 198 11.01 0.33 0.07
N LYS A 199 11.33 1.48 0.65
CA LYS A 199 10.64 2.76 0.41
C LYS A 199 11.65 3.87 0.11
N PRO A 200 11.35 4.82 -0.82
CA PRO A 200 12.17 6.01 -0.96
C PRO A 200 12.11 6.86 0.34
N PRO A 201 13.15 7.60 0.69
CA PRO A 201 14.35 7.85 -0.13
C PRO A 201 15.50 6.86 0.07
N GLN A 202 15.48 5.89 0.96
CA GLN A 202 16.51 4.87 1.25
C GLN A 202 17.95 5.27 0.86
N SER A 203 18.44 6.36 1.45
CA SER A 203 19.69 6.99 1.01
C SER A 203 20.96 6.31 1.53
N ASN A 204 20.90 5.58 2.66
CA ASN A 204 22.10 5.08 3.33
C ASN A 204 22.23 3.56 3.35
N SER A 205 21.11 2.84 3.34
CA SER A 205 21.06 1.39 3.23
C SER A 205 19.71 0.98 2.70
N VAL A 206 19.72 -0.02 1.83
CA VAL A 206 18.49 -0.61 1.32
C VAL A 206 18.06 -1.69 2.29
N ASP A 207 16.84 -1.65 2.75
CA ASP A 207 16.26 -2.76 3.50
C ASP A 207 15.90 -3.89 2.53
N GLU A 208 16.68 -4.97 2.58
CA GLU A 208 16.50 -6.15 1.72
C GLU A 208 15.51 -7.16 2.30
N SER A 209 14.83 -6.82 3.39
CA SER A 209 13.85 -7.69 4.03
C SER A 209 12.69 -8.01 3.08
N ALA A 210 12.22 -9.25 3.13
CA ALA A 210 10.98 -9.68 2.49
C ALA A 210 9.76 -9.53 3.42
N ASN A 211 9.94 -8.96 4.60
CA ASN A 211 8.87 -8.66 5.54
C ASN A 211 7.97 -7.55 5.01
N PHE A 212 6.75 -7.54 5.47
CA PHE A 212 5.76 -6.53 5.06
C PHE A 212 4.69 -6.34 6.13
N PHE A 213 3.92 -5.28 6.00
CA PHE A 213 2.63 -5.13 6.68
C PHE A 213 1.50 -5.26 5.66
N VAL A 214 0.38 -5.82 6.11
CA VAL A 214 -0.84 -6.00 5.31
C VAL A 214 -2.03 -5.42 6.06
N ALA A 215 -2.93 -4.77 5.33
CA ALA A 215 -4.21 -4.30 5.84
C ALA A 215 -5.35 -5.13 5.26
N MET A 216 -6.27 -5.54 6.12
CA MET A 216 -7.43 -6.35 5.79
C MET A 216 -8.71 -5.61 6.18
N ALA A 217 -9.69 -5.59 5.28
CA ALA A 217 -10.94 -4.86 5.50
C ALA A 217 -12.12 -5.76 5.92
N ASP A 218 -11.91 -7.07 6.05
CA ASP A 218 -12.96 -8.01 6.44
C ASP A 218 -13.47 -7.69 7.86
N PRO A 219 -14.78 -7.48 8.06
CA PRO A 219 -15.33 -7.15 9.37
C PRO A 219 -15.13 -8.22 10.44
N THR A 220 -14.91 -9.47 10.05
CA THR A 220 -14.73 -10.60 10.97
C THR A 220 -13.30 -10.73 11.50
N VAL A 221 -12.34 -10.01 10.92
CA VAL A 221 -10.94 -10.04 11.33
C VAL A 221 -10.74 -9.04 12.47
N PRO A 222 -10.34 -9.48 13.68
CA PRO A 222 -10.19 -8.58 14.82
C PRO A 222 -8.95 -7.69 14.73
N ILE A 223 -7.83 -8.22 14.21
CA ILE A 223 -6.57 -7.50 14.02
C ILE A 223 -6.38 -7.29 12.52
N LYS A 224 -6.75 -6.11 12.03
CA LYS A 224 -6.84 -5.85 10.58
C LYS A 224 -5.52 -5.41 9.94
N VAL A 225 -4.58 -4.91 10.71
CA VAL A 225 -3.25 -4.53 10.23
C VAL A 225 -2.22 -5.38 10.93
N GLN A 226 -1.44 -6.13 10.16
CA GLN A 226 -0.48 -7.10 10.71
C GLN A 226 0.86 -7.02 9.99
N GLY A 227 1.94 -7.16 10.76
CA GLY A 227 3.27 -7.44 10.23
C GLY A 227 3.42 -8.93 9.94
N ILE A 228 4.03 -9.24 8.81
CA ILE A 228 4.32 -10.61 8.39
C ILE A 228 5.84 -10.72 8.17
N GLU A 229 6.44 -11.69 8.83
CA GLU A 229 7.87 -11.96 8.74
C GLU A 229 8.14 -13.14 7.82
N PHE A 230 9.11 -12.96 6.93
CA PHE A 230 9.66 -14.02 6.12
C PHE A 230 10.90 -14.59 6.82
N ASN A 231 10.93 -15.89 7.04
CA ASN A 231 12.03 -16.60 7.69
C ASN A 231 12.57 -17.71 6.77
N GLU A 232 13.89 -17.69 6.57
CA GLU A 232 14.61 -18.76 5.89
C GLU A 232 15.43 -19.57 6.87
N SER A 233 15.43 -20.89 6.71
CA SER A 233 16.25 -21.82 7.44
C SER A 233 16.75 -22.94 6.52
N GLU A 234 17.66 -23.78 7.01
CA GLU A 234 18.09 -24.98 6.28
C GLU A 234 16.93 -25.96 6.00
N PHE A 235 15.81 -25.82 6.68
CA PHE A 235 14.61 -26.65 6.52
C PHE A 235 13.55 -26.04 5.59
N GLY A 236 13.83 -24.87 4.99
CA GLY A 236 12.94 -24.17 4.09
C GLY A 236 12.57 -22.77 4.55
N SER A 237 11.63 -22.15 3.84
CA SER A 237 11.14 -20.79 4.11
C SER A 237 9.72 -20.82 4.63
N SER A 238 9.36 -19.82 5.44
CA SER A 238 8.01 -19.64 5.99
C SER A 238 7.68 -18.19 6.21
N TYR A 239 6.38 -17.88 6.17
CA TYR A 239 5.84 -16.59 6.59
C TYR A 239 5.11 -16.76 7.92
N ASN A 240 5.38 -15.85 8.86
CA ASN A 240 4.79 -15.89 10.20
C ASN A 240 4.27 -14.50 10.57
N VAL A 241 3.20 -14.45 11.36
CA VAL A 241 2.74 -13.18 11.93
C VAL A 241 3.81 -12.64 12.86
N GLN A 242 4.18 -11.38 12.66
CA GLN A 242 5.10 -10.69 13.56
C GLN A 242 4.49 -10.56 14.95
N LEU A 243 5.20 -11.05 15.96
CA LEU A 243 4.81 -10.90 17.35
C LEU A 243 5.19 -9.49 17.83
N LEU A 244 4.21 -8.75 18.33
CA LEU A 244 4.41 -7.44 18.94
C LEU A 244 4.16 -7.55 20.44
N ASN A 245 4.84 -6.71 21.21
CA ASN A 245 4.70 -6.71 22.66
C ASN A 245 3.43 -5.94 23.07
N PHE A 246 2.39 -6.67 23.44
CA PHE A 246 1.12 -6.11 23.87
C PHE A 246 1.13 -5.59 25.31
N THR A 247 2.15 -5.94 26.10
CA THR A 247 2.15 -5.65 27.56
C THR A 247 2.75 -4.28 27.89
N ASP A 248 3.55 -3.72 27.00
CA ASP A 248 4.20 -2.44 27.20
C ASP A 248 3.38 -1.30 26.58
N THR A 249 2.39 -0.86 27.35
CA THR A 249 1.56 0.32 27.03
C THR A 249 2.05 1.60 27.72
N SER A 250 3.17 1.52 28.45
CA SER A 250 3.64 2.64 29.28
C SER A 250 4.05 3.87 28.48
N GLU A 251 4.50 3.66 27.24
CA GLU A 251 5.01 4.71 26.36
C GLU A 251 4.08 5.04 25.20
N ALA A 252 2.97 4.31 25.06
CA ALA A 252 2.01 4.51 23.97
C ALA A 252 0.59 4.54 24.50
N ASN A 253 -0.28 5.28 23.83
CA ASN A 253 -1.69 5.32 24.20
C ASN A 253 -2.49 4.15 23.63
N ASP A 254 -1.98 3.53 22.55
CA ASP A 254 -2.67 2.43 21.90
C ASP A 254 -1.70 1.53 21.11
N PHE A 255 -2.19 0.36 20.73
CA PHE A 255 -1.45 -0.64 19.97
C PHE A 255 -2.08 -0.94 18.61
N LEU A 256 -1.22 -1.18 17.64
CA LEU A 256 -1.60 -1.62 16.30
C LEU A 256 -2.45 -2.91 16.33
N TYR A 257 -2.11 -3.85 17.21
CA TYR A 257 -2.77 -5.15 17.33
C TYR A 257 -3.91 -5.18 18.34
N ARG A 258 -4.35 -4.04 18.84
CA ARG A 258 -5.55 -4.05 19.68
C ARG A 258 -6.75 -4.52 18.86
N PRO A 259 -7.48 -5.58 19.28
CA PRO A 259 -8.66 -6.04 18.55
C PRO A 259 -9.67 -4.91 18.35
N GLY A 260 -10.14 -4.76 17.11
CA GLY A 260 -11.08 -3.70 16.75
C GLY A 260 -10.49 -2.29 16.67
N ARG A 261 -9.15 -2.15 16.60
CA ARG A 261 -8.50 -0.83 16.49
C ARG A 261 -8.91 -0.08 15.24
N PHE A 262 -9.10 -0.79 14.14
CA PHE A 262 -9.52 -0.23 12.86
C PHE A 262 -10.87 -0.82 12.43
N ILE A 263 -11.64 -0.04 11.69
CA ILE A 263 -12.93 -0.46 11.15
C ILE A 263 -12.76 -0.86 9.68
N THR A 264 -12.31 0.07 8.84
CA THR A 264 -12.08 -0.15 7.41
C THR A 264 -10.73 0.46 7.03
N PRO A 265 -9.61 -0.19 7.37
CA PRO A 265 -8.31 0.28 6.92
C PRO A 265 -8.25 0.20 5.40
N THR A 266 -7.86 1.30 4.76
CA THR A 266 -7.89 1.46 3.30
C THR A 266 -6.50 1.38 2.72
N ASP A 267 -5.51 1.92 3.42
CA ASP A 267 -4.13 1.94 2.99
C ASP A 267 -3.17 2.01 4.17
N ILE A 268 -1.97 1.50 3.94
CA ILE A 268 -0.86 1.54 4.89
C ILE A 268 0.42 1.90 4.15
N THR A 269 1.36 2.56 4.81
CA THR A 269 2.71 2.76 4.29
C THR A 269 3.74 2.82 5.39
N LEU A 270 4.86 2.14 5.16
CA LEU A 270 6.09 2.33 5.94
C LEU A 270 6.82 3.59 5.45
N THR A 271 7.68 4.13 6.30
CA THR A 271 8.63 5.19 5.95
C THR A 271 9.94 4.60 5.44
N GLY A 272 10.62 5.31 4.55
CA GLY A 272 11.89 4.86 3.98
C GLY A 272 13.12 5.64 4.45
N ASP A 273 12.97 6.49 5.45
CA ASP A 273 13.99 7.42 5.95
C ASP A 273 14.70 6.94 7.23
N GLY A 274 14.46 5.68 7.64
CA GLY A 274 15.03 5.09 8.85
C GLY A 274 14.25 5.39 10.13
N THR A 275 13.15 6.14 10.08
CA THR A 275 12.34 6.46 11.26
C THR A 275 11.48 5.31 11.76
N ASN A 276 11.24 4.30 10.92
CA ASN A 276 10.52 3.08 11.25
C ASN A 276 9.10 3.34 11.75
N PHE A 277 8.36 4.17 11.02
CA PHE A 277 6.93 4.40 11.27
C PHE A 277 6.07 3.67 10.25
N LEU A 278 4.86 3.33 10.71
CA LEU A 278 3.78 2.80 9.90
C LEU A 278 2.59 3.77 9.98
N PHE A 279 2.14 4.23 8.83
CA PHE A 279 0.90 4.99 8.72
C PHE A 279 -0.24 4.06 8.33
N VAL A 280 -1.39 4.23 8.97
CA VAL A 280 -2.64 3.51 8.68
C VAL A 280 -3.75 4.51 8.42
N LEU A 281 -4.40 4.37 7.28
CA LEU A 281 -5.53 5.20 6.89
C LEU A 281 -6.81 4.37 7.00
N ASP A 282 -7.82 4.89 7.73
CA ASP A 282 -9.11 4.23 7.91
C ASP A 282 -10.21 5.09 7.29
N ALA A 283 -10.89 4.54 6.29
CA ALA A 283 -11.94 5.25 5.55
C ALA A 283 -13.24 5.39 6.34
N GLU A 284 -13.51 4.53 7.31
CA GLU A 284 -14.73 4.61 8.13
C GLU A 284 -14.61 5.67 9.22
N THR A 285 -13.43 5.78 9.83
CA THR A 285 -13.15 6.83 10.83
C THR A 285 -12.66 8.12 10.22
N ASP A 286 -12.45 8.15 8.90
CA ASP A 286 -11.88 9.30 8.18
C ASP A 286 -10.63 9.84 8.88
N SER A 287 -9.70 8.94 9.23
CA SER A 287 -8.54 9.30 10.06
C SER A 287 -7.26 8.62 9.61
N LEU A 288 -6.16 9.32 9.84
CA LEU A 288 -4.80 8.84 9.65
C LEU A 288 -4.15 8.58 11.00
N TYR A 289 -3.64 7.36 11.14
CA TYR A 289 -2.96 6.90 12.36
C TYR A 289 -1.47 6.69 12.10
N GLN A 290 -0.65 6.96 13.09
CA GLN A 290 0.79 6.73 13.04
C GLN A 290 1.22 5.84 14.20
N PHE A 291 1.94 4.77 13.84
CA PHE A 291 2.51 3.80 14.77
C PHE A 291 4.00 3.64 14.53
N THR A 292 4.72 3.20 15.54
CA THR A 292 6.05 2.61 15.33
C THR A 292 5.89 1.22 14.69
N THR A 293 6.94 0.69 14.08
CA THR A 293 6.91 -0.69 13.52
C THR A 293 6.85 -1.77 14.60
N THR A 294 7.00 -1.39 15.87
CA THR A 294 6.76 -2.28 17.02
C THR A 294 5.31 -2.22 17.54
N GLY A 295 4.44 -1.45 16.88
CA GLY A 295 3.01 -1.41 17.13
C GLY A 295 2.53 -0.36 18.12
N ARG A 296 3.42 0.52 18.60
CA ARG A 296 3.03 1.61 19.53
C ARG A 296 2.53 2.82 18.75
N GLU A 297 1.37 3.34 19.13
CA GLU A 297 0.84 4.56 18.50
C GLU A 297 1.64 5.79 18.93
N GLY A 298 1.90 6.67 17.96
CA GLY A 298 2.52 7.97 18.19
C GLY A 298 3.98 8.06 17.79
N VAL A 299 4.55 9.21 18.05
CA VAL A 299 5.94 9.56 17.77
C VAL A 299 6.72 9.72 19.07
N ASN A 300 8.03 9.54 19.00
CA ASN A 300 8.89 9.76 20.15
C ASN A 300 8.84 11.23 20.58
N PRO A 301 8.87 11.51 21.90
CA PRO A 301 8.96 12.88 22.36
C PRO A 301 10.22 13.58 21.83
N PRO A 302 10.16 14.90 21.58
CA PRO A 302 11.33 15.65 21.16
C PRO A 302 12.49 15.53 22.16
N PRO A 303 13.75 15.59 21.69
CA PRO A 303 14.91 15.60 22.58
C PRO A 303 14.82 16.69 23.63
N GLY A 304 15.10 16.34 24.89
CA GLY A 304 15.02 17.26 26.02
C GLY A 304 13.62 17.46 26.60
N SER A 305 12.61 16.78 26.06
CA SER A 305 11.27 16.74 26.64
C SER A 305 11.26 15.98 27.96
N SER A 306 10.40 16.39 28.90
CA SER A 306 10.09 15.64 30.10
C SER A 306 9.05 14.54 29.86
N GLU A 307 8.41 14.53 28.71
CA GLU A 307 7.44 13.51 28.33
C GLU A 307 8.15 12.18 28.07
N LYS A 308 7.64 11.10 28.66
CA LYS A 308 8.18 9.75 28.50
C LYS A 308 7.35 8.87 27.59
N LYS A 309 6.08 9.24 27.40
CA LYS A 309 5.15 8.51 26.53
C LYS A 309 5.28 9.02 25.09
N ASN A 310 5.04 8.14 24.13
CA ASN A 310 4.86 8.57 22.75
C ASN A 310 3.73 9.59 22.65
N ILE A 311 3.92 10.56 21.80
CA ILE A 311 2.94 11.62 21.54
C ILE A 311 2.06 11.18 20.37
N ILE A 312 0.75 11.15 20.59
CA ILE A 312 -0.20 10.79 19.56
C ILE A 312 -0.20 11.88 18.48
N ALA A 313 0.13 11.45 17.26
CA ALA A 313 0.12 12.30 16.08
C ALA A 313 -1.01 11.96 15.10
N SER A 314 -1.77 10.92 15.39
CA SER A 314 -2.95 10.52 14.60
C SER A 314 -4.00 11.62 14.62
N PHE A 315 -4.64 11.85 13.46
CA PHE A 315 -5.61 12.91 13.31
C PHE A 315 -6.62 12.59 12.20
N GLY A 316 -7.66 13.40 12.10
CA GLY A 316 -8.68 13.29 11.06
C GLY A 316 -10.06 13.65 11.57
N GLY A 317 -11.03 12.92 11.10
CA GLY A 317 -12.46 13.15 11.30
C GLY A 317 -13.12 13.54 9.99
N ARG A 318 -14.42 13.28 9.90
CA ARG A 318 -15.18 13.54 8.68
C ARG A 318 -15.39 15.03 8.44
N GLY A 319 -15.06 15.50 7.25
CA GLY A 319 -15.31 16.88 6.86
C GLY A 319 -14.49 17.32 5.66
N GLN A 320 -14.48 18.63 5.44
CA GLN A 320 -13.81 19.30 4.31
C GLN A 320 -12.66 20.21 4.75
N GLU A 321 -12.43 20.34 6.05
CA GLU A 321 -11.32 21.13 6.56
C GLU A 321 -9.97 20.50 6.19
N ALA A 322 -8.89 21.25 6.29
CA ALA A 322 -7.57 20.80 5.83
C ALA A 322 -7.01 19.60 6.63
N THR A 323 -7.54 19.33 7.80
CA THR A 323 -7.16 18.19 8.66
C THR A 323 -8.29 17.16 8.80
N GLN A 324 -9.30 17.25 7.96
CA GLN A 324 -10.42 16.33 7.90
C GLN A 324 -10.43 15.58 6.58
N PHE A 325 -11.13 14.45 6.53
CA PHE A 325 -11.21 13.62 5.34
C PHE A 325 -12.66 13.19 5.08
N ASN A 326 -12.92 12.80 3.85
CA ASN A 326 -14.15 12.13 3.46
C ASN A 326 -13.79 10.89 2.63
N ASN A 327 -13.91 9.70 3.22
CA ASN A 327 -13.56 8.44 2.59
C ASN A 327 -12.14 8.47 1.98
N PRO A 328 -11.10 8.74 2.77
CA PRO A 328 -9.74 8.82 2.28
C PRO A 328 -9.29 7.46 1.74
N SER A 329 -8.45 7.46 0.70
CA SER A 329 -8.13 6.24 -0.05
C SER A 329 -6.70 5.75 0.09
N ALA A 330 -5.72 6.65 0.20
CA ALA A 330 -4.32 6.24 0.23
C ALA A 330 -3.42 7.24 0.95
N VAL A 331 -2.27 6.74 1.41
CA VAL A 331 -1.25 7.49 2.13
C VAL A 331 0.14 7.17 1.58
N ALA A 332 0.97 8.19 1.43
CA ALA A 332 2.38 8.08 1.06
C ALA A 332 3.24 8.96 1.97
N TYR A 333 4.53 8.71 1.97
CA TYR A 333 5.50 9.45 2.77
C TYR A 333 6.77 9.68 1.99
N LEU A 334 7.26 10.92 1.98
CA LEU A 334 8.54 11.28 1.38
C LEU A 334 9.07 12.56 2.02
N ASP A 335 10.35 12.54 2.43
CA ASP A 335 11.05 13.70 2.95
C ASP A 335 10.28 14.42 4.07
N LYS A 336 9.79 13.65 5.04
CA LYS A 336 9.02 14.10 6.21
C LYS A 336 7.65 14.68 5.88
N ILE A 337 7.19 14.54 4.65
CA ILE A 337 5.85 14.96 4.23
C ILE A 337 4.97 13.72 4.07
N VAL A 338 3.79 13.78 4.66
CA VAL A 338 2.74 12.78 4.50
C VAL A 338 1.74 13.27 3.47
N TYR A 339 1.43 12.42 2.50
CA TYR A 339 0.49 12.67 1.41
C TYR A 339 -0.74 11.79 1.61
N VAL A 340 -1.93 12.38 1.54
CA VAL A 340 -3.19 11.64 1.66
C VAL A 340 -4.10 11.99 0.48
N THR A 341 -4.56 10.97 -0.25
CA THR A 341 -5.63 11.14 -1.22
C THR A 341 -6.97 11.09 -0.51
N ASP A 342 -7.66 12.21 -0.52
CA ASP A 342 -8.96 12.39 0.11
C ASP A 342 -10.06 12.23 -0.95
N ARG A 343 -10.44 10.97 -1.18
CA ARG A 343 -11.27 10.54 -2.31
C ARG A 343 -12.58 11.32 -2.38
N GLY A 344 -13.33 11.35 -1.30
CA GLY A 344 -14.66 11.95 -1.28
C GLY A 344 -14.64 13.48 -1.47
N ASN A 345 -13.53 14.14 -1.24
CA ASN A 345 -13.31 15.55 -1.49
C ASN A 345 -12.50 15.83 -2.77
N GLY A 346 -12.12 14.79 -3.51
CA GLY A 346 -11.43 14.92 -4.80
C GLY A 346 -10.10 15.65 -4.73
N ARG A 347 -9.30 15.44 -3.69
CA ARG A 347 -8.09 16.23 -3.41
C ARG A 347 -6.94 15.41 -2.86
N LEU A 348 -5.74 15.95 -3.01
CA LEU A 348 -4.52 15.48 -2.36
C LEU A 348 -4.13 16.49 -1.27
N LEU A 349 -3.97 15.99 -0.05
CA LEU A 349 -3.53 16.76 1.10
C LEU A 349 -2.08 16.39 1.45
N ARG A 350 -1.33 17.37 1.96
CA ARG A 350 0.04 17.18 2.43
C ARG A 350 0.18 17.71 3.84
N PHE A 351 0.92 16.98 4.68
CA PHE A 351 1.10 17.30 6.10
C PHE A 351 2.57 17.16 6.50
N LYS A 352 2.98 17.96 7.45
CA LYS A 352 4.29 17.87 8.08
C LYS A 352 4.17 18.07 9.58
N LEU A 353 4.94 17.30 10.36
CA LEU A 353 4.97 17.48 11.82
C LEU A 353 5.50 18.88 12.19
N THR A 354 4.94 19.46 13.23
CA THR A 354 5.38 20.77 13.76
C THR A 354 6.86 20.76 14.13
N THR A 355 7.39 19.62 14.56
CA THR A 355 8.81 19.43 14.93
C THR A 355 9.74 19.27 13.74
N ASP A 356 9.22 19.11 12.52
CA ASP A 356 10.01 18.89 11.30
C ASP A 356 10.21 20.18 10.46
N PHE A 357 9.73 21.32 10.94
CA PHE A 357 9.88 22.61 10.28
C PHE A 357 11.18 23.36 10.64
N GLU A 358 12.05 22.77 11.46
CA GLU A 358 13.31 23.38 11.90
C GLU A 358 14.48 22.97 11.00
#